data_89f13c583945e38e9cdbd4757d45c085
#
_entry.id   89f13c583945e38e9cdbd4757d45c085
#
_cell.length_a   1.000
_cell.length_b   1.000
_cell.length_c   1.000
_cell.angle_alpha   90.00
_cell.angle_beta   90.00
_cell.angle_gamma   90.00
#
_symmetry.space_group_name_H-M   'P 1'
#
loop_
_entity.id
_entity.type
_entity.pdbx_description
1 polymer ?
#
loop_
_entity_poly.entity_id
_entity_poly.type
_entity_poly.pdbx_seq_one_letter_code
_entity_poly.pdbx_strand_id
1 'polypeptide(L)'
;MKKILKKYESLSLPVKASLWYTVCSIVNKGMALLSTPIFTRVMSEEQYGQFSIFQSWTAILIIFTSLNIFLSSYQKGLILFNNDVDGFTSSQLGLIITITTGFCFVYLIAPSFWSNFFELSPVLMIAMFAELFFMPATELWSAKQRFDYKYKKYVALTIVMTAFSLGGGIIAVNSTSYKTEARIYTDMMAKSLAGLSLLVLLFCRGKKFYNKKYWHYALGFNIPLIPHYLSNYVLNQADRLMIGRMIGNAQAAYYSVAYTISSMMMLVMTAINNSLTPYIYKSIAANKTSNIKKIANGLVVLIACLCICVMAFAPEVIYIFAGEKYTDAIYVIPPIALSVLFIFEYSLFSTIEYYYEKTKWISTATCICAVLNLVLNFVFIRMYGYYAAGYTTLVCYVFLAYVHYLFYKKVLKEQSEDAIYDIKLIFAVSIMVLILMLILVLLYNNMYIRYSIILVLAVTVVKYKNMIKDLLFAFKNKG
;
A
#
# COMPACT_ATOMS: atom_id res chain seq x y z
N MET A 1 33.74 -7.48 -5.80
CA MET A 1 33.31 -7.16 -4.45
C MET A 1 33.98 -5.90 -3.88
N LYS A 2 35.33 -5.79 -3.80
CA LYS A 2 36.04 -4.59 -3.29
C LYS A 2 35.71 -3.25 -4.00
N LYS A 3 35.46 -3.26 -5.31
CA LYS A 3 35.10 -2.05 -6.08
C LYS A 3 33.69 -1.53 -5.77
N ILE A 4 32.74 -2.44 -5.47
CA ILE A 4 31.37 -2.10 -5.06
C ILE A 4 31.36 -1.54 -3.63
N LEU A 5 32.14 -2.15 -2.74
CA LEU A 5 32.31 -1.66 -1.35
C LEU A 5 32.89 -0.25 -1.31
N LYS A 6 33.98 0.02 -2.06
CA LYS A 6 34.56 1.36 -2.16
C LYS A 6 33.57 2.40 -2.70
N LYS A 7 32.78 2.02 -3.73
CA LYS A 7 31.73 2.88 -4.29
C LYS A 7 30.59 3.13 -3.28
N TYR A 8 30.21 2.14 -2.47
CA TYR A 8 29.26 2.31 -1.39
C TYR A 8 29.81 3.22 -0.29
N GLU A 9 31.06 3.05 0.12
CA GLU A 9 31.70 3.89 1.13
C GLU A 9 31.76 5.37 0.74
N SER A 10 31.94 5.67 -0.54
CA SER A 10 31.97 7.04 -1.07
C SER A 10 30.61 7.73 -1.16
N LEU A 11 29.48 7.01 -0.99
CA LEU A 11 28.14 7.60 -1.02
C LEU A 11 27.91 8.50 0.20
N SER A 12 27.16 9.60 -0.01
CA SER A 12 26.72 10.46 1.09
C SER A 12 25.77 9.71 2.04
N LEU A 13 25.70 10.15 3.31
CA LEU A 13 24.82 9.52 4.33
C LEU A 13 23.36 9.46 3.91
N PRO A 14 22.74 10.52 3.32
CA PRO A 14 21.36 10.44 2.82
C PRO A 14 21.14 9.38 1.76
N VAL A 15 22.10 9.21 0.84
CA VAL A 15 22.01 8.19 -0.22
C VAL A 15 22.13 6.79 0.35
N LYS A 16 23.05 6.55 1.29
CA LYS A 16 23.15 5.27 2.01
C LYS A 16 21.86 4.94 2.76
N ALA A 17 21.31 5.92 3.47
CA ALA A 17 20.06 5.77 4.20
C ALA A 17 18.89 5.44 3.28
N SER A 18 18.73 6.16 2.16
CA SER A 18 17.71 5.92 1.15
C SER A 18 17.77 4.49 0.58
N LEU A 19 18.99 4.02 0.23
CA LEU A 19 19.19 2.65 -0.24
C LEU A 19 18.73 1.62 0.79
N TRP A 20 19.12 1.78 2.06
CA TRP A 20 18.74 0.85 3.12
C TRP A 20 17.25 0.90 3.45
N TYR A 21 16.61 2.08 3.42
CA TYR A 21 15.16 2.19 3.60
C TYR A 21 14.41 1.51 2.45
N THR A 22 14.91 1.62 1.21
CA THR A 22 14.35 0.90 0.07
C THR A 22 14.50 -0.61 0.23
N VAL A 23 15.68 -1.09 0.65
CA VAL A 23 15.91 -2.51 0.96
C VAL A 23 14.95 -3.00 2.04
N CYS A 24 14.77 -2.25 3.14
CA CYS A 24 13.82 -2.60 4.19
C CYS A 24 12.37 -2.65 3.69
N SER A 25 11.97 -1.71 2.85
CA SER A 25 10.63 -1.73 2.23
C SER A 25 10.43 -2.96 1.36
N ILE A 26 11.43 -3.33 0.57
CA ILE A 26 11.41 -4.55 -0.26
C ILE A 26 11.39 -5.80 0.64
N VAL A 27 12.19 -5.83 1.70
CA VAL A 27 12.20 -6.95 2.66
C VAL A 27 10.83 -7.09 3.32
N ASN A 28 10.26 -6.01 3.89
CA ASN A 28 8.95 -6.05 4.55
C ASN A 28 7.84 -6.53 3.61
N LYS A 29 7.78 -5.97 2.40
CA LYS A 29 6.78 -6.37 1.42
C LYS A 29 7.06 -7.76 0.85
N GLY A 30 8.34 -8.12 0.64
CA GLY A 30 8.75 -9.46 0.23
C GLY A 30 8.45 -10.51 1.29
N MET A 31 8.58 -10.15 2.57
CA MET A 31 8.22 -11.05 3.69
C MET A 31 6.70 -11.24 3.81
N ALA A 32 5.89 -10.20 3.58
CA ALA A 32 4.44 -10.34 3.45
C ALA A 32 4.08 -11.31 2.30
N LEU A 33 4.81 -11.24 1.20
CA LEU A 33 4.74 -12.14 0.06
C LEU A 33 5.08 -13.58 0.42
N LEU A 34 6.20 -13.79 1.14
CA LEU A 34 6.64 -15.11 1.58
C LEU A 34 5.73 -15.69 2.66
N SER A 35 5.09 -14.84 3.47
CA SER A 35 4.15 -15.27 4.50
C SER A 35 2.88 -15.88 3.91
N THR A 36 2.38 -15.34 2.80
CA THR A 36 1.15 -15.80 2.17
C THR A 36 1.21 -17.30 1.83
N PRO A 37 2.19 -17.82 1.04
CA PRO A 37 2.25 -19.25 0.70
C PRO A 37 2.43 -20.17 1.91
N ILE A 38 3.02 -19.68 2.98
CA ILE A 38 3.19 -20.47 4.19
C ILE A 38 1.87 -20.59 4.94
N PHE A 39 1.24 -19.46 5.26
CA PHE A 39 0.02 -19.45 6.09
C PHE A 39 -1.21 -19.96 5.35
N THR A 40 -1.33 -19.76 4.03
CA THR A 40 -2.42 -20.34 3.23
C THR A 40 -2.39 -21.87 3.17
N ARG A 41 -1.21 -22.50 3.30
CA ARG A 41 -1.07 -23.96 3.35
C ARG A 41 -1.33 -24.55 4.73
N VAL A 42 -0.99 -23.81 5.78
CA VAL A 42 -1.07 -24.31 7.18
C VAL A 42 -2.43 -23.98 7.81
N MET A 43 -3.04 -22.86 7.45
CA MET A 43 -4.36 -22.42 7.92
C MET A 43 -5.47 -22.87 6.97
N SER A 44 -6.71 -22.99 7.46
CA SER A 44 -7.88 -23.09 6.59
C SER A 44 -8.19 -21.74 5.95
N GLU A 45 -9.00 -21.74 4.89
CA GLU A 45 -9.46 -20.52 4.22
C GLU A 45 -10.20 -19.60 5.19
N GLU A 46 -11.07 -20.18 6.04
CA GLU A 46 -11.81 -19.45 7.06
C GLU A 46 -10.87 -18.76 8.06
N GLN A 47 -9.85 -19.50 8.55
CA GLN A 47 -8.85 -18.97 9.48
C GLN A 47 -8.01 -17.85 8.86
N TYR A 48 -7.56 -18.03 7.62
CA TYR A 48 -6.78 -17.00 6.90
C TYR A 48 -7.62 -15.78 6.56
N GLY A 49 -8.91 -15.97 6.22
CA GLY A 49 -9.87 -14.91 5.99
C GLY A 49 -10.11 -14.05 7.23
N GLN A 50 -10.33 -14.68 8.39
CA GLN A 50 -10.50 -13.98 9.66
C GLN A 50 -9.25 -13.17 10.03
N PHE A 51 -8.05 -13.72 9.80
CA PHE A 51 -6.80 -12.96 9.94
C PHE A 51 -6.75 -11.74 9.01
N SER A 52 -7.18 -11.87 7.76
CA SER A 52 -7.21 -10.77 6.79
C SER A 52 -8.22 -9.67 7.18
N ILE A 53 -9.37 -10.05 7.73
CA ILE A 53 -10.39 -9.14 8.25
C ILE A 53 -9.85 -8.38 9.47
N PHE A 54 -9.20 -9.07 10.41
CA PHE A 54 -8.53 -8.44 11.55
C PHE A 54 -7.50 -7.38 11.11
N GLN A 55 -6.66 -7.71 10.14
CA GLN A 55 -5.69 -6.77 9.58
C GLN A 55 -6.35 -5.55 8.93
N SER A 56 -7.46 -5.77 8.22
CA SER A 56 -8.20 -4.69 7.56
C SER A 56 -8.84 -3.74 8.57
N TRP A 57 -9.44 -4.25 9.64
CA TRP A 57 -9.98 -3.43 10.73
C TRP A 57 -8.89 -2.65 11.46
N THR A 58 -7.78 -3.30 11.79
CA THR A 58 -6.62 -2.65 12.43
C THR A 58 -6.11 -1.50 11.56
N ALA A 59 -6.01 -1.70 10.24
CA ALA A 59 -5.56 -0.67 9.30
C ALA A 59 -6.51 0.53 9.18
N ILE A 60 -7.82 0.33 9.39
CA ILE A 60 -8.79 1.42 9.43
C ILE A 60 -8.73 2.15 10.78
N LEU A 61 -8.73 1.40 11.89
CA LEU A 61 -8.76 2.00 13.23
C LEU A 61 -7.51 2.81 13.56
N ILE A 62 -6.34 2.44 13.02
CA ILE A 62 -5.11 3.21 13.21
C ILE A 62 -5.24 4.65 12.70
N ILE A 63 -6.07 4.91 11.69
CA ILE A 63 -6.31 6.27 11.18
C ILE A 63 -6.95 7.13 12.26
N PHE A 64 -7.93 6.59 12.97
CA PHE A 64 -8.66 7.32 13.99
C PHE A 64 -7.88 7.40 15.30
N THR A 65 -7.23 6.33 15.72
CA THR A 65 -6.49 6.27 16.98
C THR A 65 -5.19 7.04 16.95
N SER A 66 -4.46 7.02 15.82
CA SER A 66 -3.18 7.73 15.67
C SER A 66 -3.27 9.03 14.88
N LEU A 67 -4.43 9.33 14.25
CA LEU A 67 -4.62 10.43 13.28
C LEU A 67 -3.54 10.42 12.18
N ASN A 68 -2.88 9.30 11.94
CA ASN A 68 -1.74 9.15 11.03
C ASN A 68 -0.63 10.21 11.25
N ILE A 69 -0.44 10.68 12.49
CA ILE A 69 0.51 11.72 12.88
C ILE A 69 1.91 11.41 12.33
N PHE A 70 2.37 10.16 12.44
CA PHE A 70 3.69 9.72 12.00
C PHE A 70 3.88 9.75 10.47
N LEU A 71 2.81 9.76 9.68
CA LEU A 71 2.86 9.87 8.21
C LEU A 71 2.84 11.31 7.72
N SER A 72 2.27 12.23 8.48
CA SER A 72 1.93 13.58 8.01
C SER A 72 2.63 14.69 8.80
N SER A 73 2.03 15.14 9.90
CA SER A 73 2.47 16.31 10.65
C SER A 73 3.78 16.14 11.39
N TYR A 74 4.14 14.90 11.74
CA TYR A 74 5.28 14.64 12.63
C TYR A 74 6.62 15.13 12.05
N GLN A 75 6.90 14.83 10.76
CA GLN A 75 8.17 15.25 10.13
C GLN A 75 8.29 16.77 10.04
N LYS A 76 7.21 17.50 9.70
CA LYS A 76 7.18 18.96 9.73
C LYS A 76 7.32 19.49 11.15
N GLY A 77 6.70 18.82 12.12
CA GLY A 77 6.81 19.14 13.54
C GLY A 77 8.23 19.00 14.09
N LEU A 78 9.01 18.02 13.63
CA LEU A 78 10.43 17.89 14.00
C LEU A 78 11.27 19.11 13.59
N ILE A 79 10.90 19.78 12.50
CA ILE A 79 11.56 21.02 12.05
C ILE A 79 11.05 22.21 12.87
N LEU A 80 9.74 22.33 13.04
CA LEU A 80 9.13 23.47 13.74
C LEU A 80 9.46 23.51 15.24
N PHE A 81 9.64 22.35 15.86
CA PHE A 81 9.92 22.20 17.28
C PHE A 81 11.31 21.63 17.54
N ASN A 82 12.29 22.02 16.69
CA ASN A 82 13.65 21.53 16.72
C ASN A 82 14.38 21.76 18.06
N ASN A 83 13.96 22.75 18.85
CA ASN A 83 14.51 23.05 20.18
C ASN A 83 14.06 22.03 21.25
N ASP A 84 13.02 21.22 21.00
CA ASP A 84 12.46 20.27 21.96
C ASP A 84 11.90 19.02 21.25
N VAL A 85 12.73 18.42 20.41
CA VAL A 85 12.35 17.28 19.57
C VAL A 85 11.87 16.07 20.39
N ASP A 86 12.54 15.79 21.50
CA ASP A 86 12.17 14.64 22.35
C ASP A 86 10.86 14.90 23.12
N GLY A 87 10.66 16.12 23.64
CA GLY A 87 9.41 16.53 24.26
C GLY A 87 8.25 16.60 23.25
N PHE A 88 8.48 17.06 22.03
CA PHE A 88 7.50 17.00 20.95
C PHE A 88 7.11 15.56 20.65
N THR A 89 8.09 14.66 20.46
CA THR A 89 7.84 13.24 20.14
C THR A 89 7.05 12.54 21.23
N SER A 90 7.44 12.69 22.52
CA SER A 90 6.73 12.06 23.63
C SER A 90 5.31 12.63 23.80
N SER A 91 5.12 13.92 23.56
CA SER A 91 3.80 14.55 23.61
C SER A 91 2.88 14.10 22.45
N GLN A 92 3.42 13.86 21.24
CA GLN A 92 2.65 13.25 20.14
C GLN A 92 2.22 11.82 20.49
N LEU A 93 3.11 11.05 21.10
CA LEU A 93 2.78 9.71 21.60
C LEU A 93 1.71 9.78 22.70
N GLY A 94 1.79 10.75 23.62
CA GLY A 94 0.78 11.00 24.63
C GLY A 94 -0.60 11.29 24.04
N LEU A 95 -0.67 12.08 22.95
CA LEU A 95 -1.93 12.33 22.23
C LEU A 95 -2.52 11.03 21.66
N ILE A 96 -1.70 10.24 20.98
CA ILE A 96 -2.15 8.96 20.40
C ILE A 96 -2.65 8.01 21.49
N ILE A 97 -1.91 7.87 22.58
CA ILE A 97 -2.32 7.04 23.74
C ILE A 97 -3.66 7.52 24.29
N THR A 98 -3.85 8.83 24.47
CA THR A 98 -5.11 9.38 24.98
C THR A 98 -6.28 9.06 24.08
N ILE A 99 -6.13 9.23 22.75
CA ILE A 99 -7.18 8.90 21.78
C ILE A 99 -7.45 7.40 21.79
N THR A 100 -6.42 6.56 21.75
CA THR A 100 -6.56 5.09 21.76
C THR A 100 -7.24 4.61 23.04
N THR A 101 -6.89 5.20 24.20
CA THR A 101 -7.56 4.90 25.48
C THR A 101 -9.04 5.28 25.43
N GLY A 102 -9.38 6.41 24.80
CA GLY A 102 -10.78 6.80 24.56
C GLY A 102 -11.54 5.75 23.75
N PHE A 103 -10.95 5.25 22.67
CA PHE A 103 -11.54 4.14 21.87
C PHE A 103 -11.66 2.84 22.68
N CYS A 104 -10.66 2.48 23.49
CA CYS A 104 -10.75 1.34 24.40
C CYS A 104 -11.91 1.51 25.38
N PHE A 105 -12.09 2.71 25.93
CA PHE A 105 -13.19 2.99 26.85
C PHE A 105 -14.55 2.85 26.15
N VAL A 106 -14.70 3.37 24.94
CA VAL A 106 -15.92 3.19 24.13
C VAL A 106 -16.20 1.72 23.87
N TYR A 107 -15.19 0.90 23.58
CA TYR A 107 -15.34 -0.54 23.48
C TYR A 107 -15.84 -1.17 24.77
N LEU A 108 -15.26 -0.79 25.93
CA LEU A 108 -15.60 -1.35 27.24
C LEU A 108 -17.04 -1.02 27.69
N ILE A 109 -17.66 0.06 27.18
CA ILE A 109 -19.07 0.40 27.46
C ILE A 109 -20.02 -0.64 26.86
N ALA A 110 -19.72 -1.17 25.68
CA ALA A 110 -20.59 -2.12 24.96
C ALA A 110 -19.76 -3.19 24.22
N PRO A 111 -19.05 -4.08 24.95
CA PRO A 111 -18.12 -5.03 24.32
C PRO A 111 -18.79 -5.96 23.32
N SER A 112 -19.97 -6.48 23.66
CA SER A 112 -20.73 -7.40 22.79
C SER A 112 -21.19 -6.73 21.51
N PHE A 113 -21.65 -5.47 21.58
CA PHE A 113 -22.04 -4.69 20.40
C PHE A 113 -20.86 -4.50 19.44
N TRP A 114 -19.72 -4.05 19.95
CA TRP A 114 -18.55 -3.79 19.14
C TRP A 114 -17.91 -5.07 18.59
N SER A 115 -17.86 -6.15 19.39
CA SER A 115 -17.35 -7.44 18.93
C SER A 115 -18.20 -8.00 17.78
N ASN A 116 -19.52 -7.87 17.87
CA ASN A 116 -20.44 -8.25 16.80
C ASN A 116 -20.30 -7.31 15.56
N PHE A 117 -20.12 -6.00 15.81
CA PHE A 117 -19.94 -5.04 14.72
C PHE A 117 -18.66 -5.31 13.91
N PHE A 118 -17.56 -5.63 14.59
CA PHE A 118 -16.26 -5.94 13.94
C PHE A 118 -16.17 -7.40 13.49
N GLU A 119 -17.13 -8.26 13.91
CA GLU A 119 -17.11 -9.72 13.69
C GLU A 119 -15.82 -10.36 14.24
N LEU A 120 -15.35 -9.84 15.36
CA LEU A 120 -14.14 -10.29 16.07
C LEU A 120 -14.49 -10.70 17.49
N SER A 121 -13.91 -11.81 17.94
CA SER A 121 -14.06 -12.24 19.34
C SER A 121 -13.50 -11.17 20.30
N PRO A 122 -13.98 -11.07 21.54
CA PRO A 122 -13.47 -10.12 22.53
C PRO A 122 -11.95 -10.22 22.73
N VAL A 123 -11.40 -11.41 22.61
CA VAL A 123 -9.97 -11.66 22.78
C VAL A 123 -9.17 -11.07 21.61
N LEU A 124 -9.71 -11.18 20.39
CA LEU A 124 -9.11 -10.53 19.20
C LEU A 124 -9.26 -9.00 19.26
N MET A 125 -10.36 -8.50 19.81
CA MET A 125 -10.51 -7.05 20.06
C MET A 125 -9.46 -6.52 21.01
N ILE A 126 -9.16 -7.23 22.11
CA ILE A 126 -8.08 -6.86 23.05
C ILE A 126 -6.72 -6.88 22.35
N ALA A 127 -6.45 -7.89 21.52
CA ALA A 127 -5.21 -7.95 20.74
C ALA A 127 -5.07 -6.76 19.79
N MET A 128 -6.16 -6.37 19.12
CA MET A 128 -6.19 -5.20 18.24
C MET A 128 -5.91 -3.91 18.99
N PHE A 129 -6.54 -3.69 20.14
CA PHE A 129 -6.26 -2.52 20.96
C PHE A 129 -4.82 -2.50 21.50
N ALA A 130 -4.26 -3.64 21.87
CA ALA A 130 -2.85 -3.74 22.26
C ALA A 130 -1.92 -3.30 21.12
N GLU A 131 -2.19 -3.76 19.89
CA GLU A 131 -1.44 -3.33 18.71
C GLU A 131 -1.58 -1.82 18.47
N LEU A 132 -2.81 -1.28 18.48
CA LEU A 132 -3.09 0.14 18.28
C LEU A 132 -2.47 1.03 19.36
N PHE A 133 -2.27 0.51 20.57
CA PHE A 133 -1.67 1.24 21.69
C PHE A 133 -0.14 1.33 21.60
N PHE A 134 0.53 0.22 21.25
CA PHE A 134 1.98 0.14 21.29
C PHE A 134 2.67 0.43 19.95
N MET A 135 2.07 0.02 18.82
CA MET A 135 2.66 0.21 17.48
C MET A 135 3.01 1.67 17.14
N PRO A 136 2.21 2.71 17.52
CA PRO A 136 2.54 4.09 17.21
C PRO A 136 3.88 4.57 17.76
N ALA A 137 4.35 4.03 18.89
CA ALA A 137 5.68 4.33 19.41
C ALA A 137 6.79 3.88 18.44
N THR A 138 6.62 2.71 17.83
CA THR A 138 7.53 2.19 16.78
C THR A 138 7.49 3.07 15.53
N GLU A 139 6.32 3.52 15.12
CA GLU A 139 6.15 4.36 13.92
C GLU A 139 6.76 5.76 14.11
N LEU A 140 6.50 6.43 15.25
CA LEU A 140 7.11 7.72 15.56
C LEU A 140 8.64 7.62 15.66
N TRP A 141 9.14 6.59 16.36
CA TRP A 141 10.58 6.36 16.45
C TRP A 141 11.19 6.10 15.07
N SER A 142 10.54 5.26 14.25
CA SER A 142 10.97 4.96 12.89
C SER A 142 10.98 6.19 11.99
N ALA A 143 9.95 7.04 12.09
CA ALA A 143 9.90 8.30 11.37
C ALA A 143 11.05 9.24 11.78
N LYS A 144 11.38 9.29 13.08
CA LYS A 144 12.52 10.05 13.59
C LYS A 144 13.86 9.49 13.08
N GLN A 145 14.04 8.15 13.09
CA GLN A 145 15.26 7.55 12.55
C GLN A 145 15.44 7.87 11.05
N ARG A 146 14.34 7.86 10.27
CA ARG A 146 14.37 8.24 8.85
C ARG A 146 14.73 9.72 8.68
N PHE A 147 14.17 10.60 9.47
CA PHE A 147 14.45 12.01 9.47
C PHE A 147 15.94 12.31 9.78
N ASP A 148 16.51 11.60 10.78
CA ASP A 148 17.90 11.72 11.22
C ASP A 148 18.89 10.93 10.35
N TYR A 149 18.45 10.24 9.28
CA TYR A 149 19.26 9.31 8.48
C TYR A 149 19.92 8.17 9.27
N LYS A 150 19.38 7.78 10.43
CA LYS A 150 19.92 6.73 11.29
C LYS A 150 19.42 5.34 10.87
N TYR A 151 19.68 4.96 9.63
CA TYR A 151 19.12 3.76 9.00
C TYR A 151 19.48 2.45 9.69
N LYS A 152 20.69 2.30 10.27
CA LYS A 152 21.15 1.03 10.86
C LYS A 152 20.21 0.49 11.94
N LYS A 153 19.77 1.37 12.86
CA LYS A 153 18.85 1.01 13.95
C LYS A 153 17.47 0.67 13.42
N TYR A 154 16.99 1.43 12.45
CA TYR A 154 15.73 1.17 11.77
C TYR A 154 15.72 -0.19 11.07
N VAL A 155 16.77 -0.49 10.31
CA VAL A 155 16.94 -1.77 9.60
C VAL A 155 16.95 -2.95 10.59
N ALA A 156 17.75 -2.85 11.67
CA ALA A 156 17.84 -3.88 12.68
C ALA A 156 16.49 -4.18 13.33
N LEU A 157 15.77 -3.13 13.76
CA LEU A 157 14.43 -3.28 14.35
C LEU A 157 13.46 -3.94 13.37
N THR A 158 13.43 -3.46 12.12
CA THR A 158 12.55 -4.00 11.07
C THR A 158 12.80 -5.49 10.85
N ILE A 159 14.06 -5.91 10.70
CA ILE A 159 14.42 -7.32 10.49
C ILE A 159 14.02 -8.18 11.70
N VAL A 160 14.30 -7.72 12.91
CA VAL A 160 13.97 -8.47 14.14
C VAL A 160 12.46 -8.63 14.28
N MET A 161 11.68 -7.56 14.12
CA MET A 161 10.21 -7.62 14.19
C MET A 161 9.64 -8.58 13.13
N THR A 162 10.12 -8.48 11.89
CA THR A 162 9.63 -9.30 10.79
C THR A 162 10.01 -10.77 10.99
N ALA A 163 11.24 -11.06 11.40
CA ALA A 163 11.68 -12.41 11.69
C ALA A 163 10.89 -13.05 12.85
N PHE A 164 10.61 -12.27 13.91
CA PHE A 164 9.77 -12.74 15.03
C PHE A 164 8.33 -12.99 14.60
N SER A 165 7.70 -12.05 13.86
CA SER A 165 6.33 -12.20 13.37
C SER A 165 6.16 -13.41 12.45
N LEU A 166 7.11 -13.67 11.54
CA LEU A 166 7.04 -14.81 10.63
C LEU A 166 7.47 -16.11 11.30
N GLY A 167 8.67 -16.14 11.86
CA GLY A 167 9.21 -17.36 12.47
C GLY A 167 8.39 -17.81 13.67
N GLY A 168 8.07 -16.89 14.58
CA GLY A 168 7.17 -17.15 15.70
C GLY A 168 5.76 -17.52 15.24
N GLY A 169 5.23 -16.86 14.20
CA GLY A 169 3.93 -17.17 13.62
C GLY A 169 3.86 -18.59 13.04
N ILE A 170 4.90 -19.03 12.33
CA ILE A 170 4.96 -20.40 11.80
C ILE A 170 4.96 -21.43 12.94
N ILE A 171 5.78 -21.21 13.97
CA ILE A 171 5.85 -22.10 15.13
C ILE A 171 4.51 -22.13 15.85
N ALA A 172 3.95 -20.98 16.18
CA ALA A 172 2.69 -20.87 16.93
C ALA A 172 1.51 -21.51 16.19
N VAL A 173 1.35 -21.22 14.88
CA VAL A 173 0.25 -21.78 14.05
C VAL A 173 0.34 -23.30 13.92
N ASN A 174 1.54 -23.87 13.89
CA ASN A 174 1.73 -25.34 13.85
C ASN A 174 1.55 -26.01 15.21
N SER A 175 1.61 -25.25 16.31
CA SER A 175 1.53 -25.79 17.68
C SER A 175 0.12 -25.81 18.28
N THR A 176 -0.89 -25.26 17.57
CA THR A 176 -2.27 -25.16 18.09
C THR A 176 -3.31 -25.35 17.00
N SER A 177 -4.53 -25.73 17.42
CA SER A 177 -5.72 -25.74 16.58
C SER A 177 -6.32 -24.32 16.37
N TYR A 178 -6.07 -23.37 17.27
CA TYR A 178 -6.49 -21.97 17.21
C TYR A 178 -5.51 -21.14 16.35
N LYS A 179 -5.43 -21.47 15.06
CA LYS A 179 -4.39 -20.97 14.18
C LYS A 179 -4.51 -19.48 13.87
N THR A 180 -5.75 -18.96 13.78
CA THR A 180 -6.02 -17.54 13.58
C THR A 180 -5.48 -16.71 14.76
N GLU A 181 -5.86 -17.10 15.97
CA GLU A 181 -5.44 -16.43 17.19
C GLU A 181 -3.92 -16.51 17.37
N ALA A 182 -3.32 -17.68 17.12
CA ALA A 182 -1.89 -17.86 17.18
C ALA A 182 -1.14 -16.94 16.22
N ARG A 183 -1.65 -16.80 15.00
CA ARG A 183 -1.06 -15.89 14.00
C ARG A 183 -1.20 -14.43 14.40
N ILE A 184 -2.39 -14.02 14.86
CA ILE A 184 -2.67 -12.64 15.30
C ILE A 184 -1.83 -12.29 16.52
N TYR A 185 -1.81 -13.18 17.54
CA TYR A 185 -1.04 -12.90 18.76
C TYR A 185 0.46 -12.80 18.53
N THR A 186 1.01 -13.64 17.65
CA THR A 186 2.43 -13.57 17.33
C THR A 186 2.77 -12.23 16.63
N ASP A 187 1.94 -11.79 15.71
CA ASP A 187 2.11 -10.50 15.01
C ASP A 187 1.94 -9.32 15.98
N MET A 188 0.90 -9.36 16.81
CA MET A 188 0.65 -8.39 17.87
C MET A 188 1.80 -8.33 18.88
N MET A 189 2.33 -9.49 19.33
CA MET A 189 3.45 -9.55 20.27
C MET A 189 4.73 -8.94 19.66
N ALA A 190 5.04 -9.24 18.39
CA ALA A 190 6.18 -8.65 17.70
C ALA A 190 6.12 -7.12 17.71
N LYS A 191 4.95 -6.56 17.37
CA LYS A 191 4.71 -5.12 17.30
C LYS A 191 4.63 -4.49 18.70
N SER A 192 3.94 -5.15 19.64
CA SER A 192 3.71 -4.61 20.99
C SER A 192 4.96 -4.63 21.86
N LEU A 193 5.80 -5.67 21.79
CA LEU A 193 7.06 -5.74 22.54
C LEU A 193 8.05 -4.67 22.07
N ALA A 194 8.19 -4.52 20.76
CA ALA A 194 9.00 -3.44 20.18
C ALA A 194 8.41 -2.06 20.53
N GLY A 195 7.09 -1.92 20.40
CA GLY A 195 6.37 -0.68 20.72
C GLY A 195 6.47 -0.29 22.19
N LEU A 196 6.31 -1.25 23.12
CA LEU A 196 6.45 -1.00 24.56
C LEU A 196 7.87 -0.53 24.92
N SER A 197 8.89 -1.21 24.39
CA SER A 197 10.30 -0.84 24.62
C SER A 197 10.58 0.59 24.13
N LEU A 198 10.07 0.95 22.96
CA LEU A 198 10.23 2.28 22.39
C LEU A 198 9.35 3.33 23.08
N LEU A 199 8.16 2.97 23.54
CA LEU A 199 7.28 3.85 24.33
C LEU A 199 7.99 4.30 25.59
N VAL A 200 8.54 3.35 26.37
CA VAL A 200 9.33 3.67 27.56
C VAL A 200 10.51 4.57 27.21
N LEU A 201 11.26 4.23 26.16
CA LEU A 201 12.42 5.01 25.72
C LEU A 201 12.03 6.45 25.33
N LEU A 202 10.93 6.63 24.59
CA LEU A 202 10.48 7.95 24.14
C LEU A 202 9.98 8.81 25.30
N PHE A 203 9.25 8.25 26.27
CA PHE A 203 8.83 8.98 27.46
C PHE A 203 9.99 9.29 28.41
N CYS A 204 10.93 8.38 28.60
CA CYS A 204 12.14 8.64 29.41
C CYS A 204 12.96 9.81 28.86
N ARG A 205 13.00 9.98 27.54
CA ARG A 205 13.72 11.09 26.87
C ARG A 205 12.94 12.37 26.86
N GLY A 206 11.69 12.32 26.41
CA GLY A 206 10.88 13.52 26.19
C GLY A 206 10.24 14.08 27.44
N LYS A 207 9.89 13.23 28.41
CA LYS A 207 9.29 13.56 29.72
C LYS A 207 8.02 14.43 29.66
N LYS A 208 7.39 14.53 28.47
CA LYS A 208 6.18 15.33 28.24
C LYS A 208 5.07 14.44 27.69
N PHE A 209 4.08 14.13 28.52
CA PHE A 209 2.88 13.43 28.09
C PHE A 209 1.95 14.37 27.33
N TYR A 210 1.72 15.54 27.87
CA TYR A 210 0.84 16.56 27.34
C TYR A 210 1.58 17.88 27.09
N ASN A 211 1.32 18.49 25.93
CA ASN A 211 1.69 19.88 25.66
C ASN A 211 0.64 20.50 24.75
N LYS A 212 -0.06 21.53 25.22
CA LYS A 212 -1.16 22.20 24.51
C LYS A 212 -0.76 22.66 23.11
N LYS A 213 0.43 23.26 22.95
CA LYS A 213 0.92 23.75 21.65
C LYS A 213 1.14 22.59 20.65
N TYR A 214 1.73 21.49 21.11
CA TYR A 214 2.04 20.33 20.28
C TYR A 214 0.77 19.56 19.88
N TRP A 215 -0.17 19.41 20.81
CA TRP A 215 -1.45 18.74 20.53
C TRP A 215 -2.31 19.60 19.60
N HIS A 216 -2.41 20.92 19.84
CA HIS A 216 -3.16 21.82 18.96
C HIS A 216 -2.61 21.78 17.51
N TYR A 217 -1.29 21.80 17.35
CA TYR A 217 -0.64 21.64 16.05
C TYR A 217 -1.01 20.32 15.37
N ALA A 218 -0.89 19.21 16.10
CA ALA A 218 -1.18 17.88 15.55
C ALA A 218 -2.66 17.71 15.17
N LEU A 219 -3.59 18.11 16.05
CA LEU A 219 -5.03 18.02 15.80
C LEU A 219 -5.44 18.91 14.62
N GLY A 220 -5.00 20.17 14.61
CA GLY A 220 -5.32 21.09 13.53
C GLY A 220 -4.79 20.66 12.16
N PHE A 221 -3.66 19.95 12.13
CA PHE A 221 -3.09 19.45 10.88
C PHE A 221 -3.73 18.14 10.43
N ASN A 222 -3.95 17.17 11.34
CA ASN A 222 -4.30 15.81 10.95
C ASN A 222 -5.80 15.54 10.86
N ILE A 223 -6.65 16.21 11.67
CA ILE A 223 -8.11 16.00 11.59
C ILE A 223 -8.67 16.28 10.19
N PRO A 224 -8.29 17.38 9.51
CA PRO A 224 -8.75 17.65 8.15
C PRO A 224 -8.28 16.60 7.12
N LEU A 225 -7.24 15.82 7.42
CA LEU A 225 -6.70 14.79 6.53
C LEU A 225 -7.36 13.41 6.73
N ILE A 226 -8.13 13.21 7.81
CA ILE A 226 -8.82 11.93 8.07
C ILE A 226 -9.65 11.46 6.88
N PRO A 227 -10.52 12.29 6.25
CA PRO A 227 -11.32 11.84 5.10
C PRO A 227 -10.45 11.34 3.93
N HIS A 228 -9.34 12.00 3.67
CA HIS A 228 -8.40 11.58 2.62
C HIS A 228 -7.75 10.22 2.94
N TYR A 229 -7.24 10.04 4.17
CA TYR A 229 -6.67 8.75 4.58
C TYR A 229 -7.72 7.65 4.58
N LEU A 230 -8.91 7.93 5.13
CA LEU A 230 -10.01 6.97 5.15
C LEU A 230 -10.40 6.53 3.74
N SER A 231 -10.50 7.47 2.79
CA SER A 231 -10.81 7.15 1.39
C SER A 231 -9.78 6.21 0.76
N ASN A 232 -8.48 6.46 1.00
CA ASN A 232 -7.42 5.58 0.51
C ASN A 232 -7.49 4.18 1.14
N TYR A 233 -7.80 4.10 2.44
CA TYR A 233 -7.93 2.80 3.11
C TYR A 233 -9.20 2.06 2.70
N VAL A 234 -10.31 2.76 2.47
CA VAL A 234 -11.53 2.17 1.93
C VAL A 234 -11.25 1.50 0.59
N LEU A 235 -10.60 2.20 -0.34
CA LEU A 235 -10.22 1.65 -1.64
C LEU A 235 -9.29 0.43 -1.58
N ASN A 236 -8.55 0.24 -0.49
CA ASN A 236 -7.58 -0.86 -0.35
C ASN A 236 -8.04 -1.98 0.58
N GLN A 237 -8.98 -1.74 1.50
CA GLN A 237 -9.30 -2.68 2.58
C GLN A 237 -10.80 -3.01 2.69
N ALA A 238 -11.70 -2.11 2.25
CA ALA A 238 -13.14 -2.30 2.45
C ALA A 238 -13.69 -3.54 1.73
N ASP A 239 -13.12 -3.89 0.58
CA ASP A 239 -13.51 -5.08 -0.18
C ASP A 239 -13.50 -6.33 0.68
N ARG A 240 -12.43 -6.56 1.45
CA ARG A 240 -12.26 -7.73 2.32
C ARG A 240 -13.29 -7.76 3.45
N LEU A 241 -13.53 -6.60 4.06
CA LEU A 241 -14.52 -6.45 5.13
C LEU A 241 -15.92 -6.70 4.62
N MET A 242 -16.25 -6.15 3.44
CA MET A 242 -17.56 -6.34 2.82
C MET A 242 -17.77 -7.78 2.38
N ILE A 243 -16.78 -8.43 1.80
CA ILE A 243 -16.84 -9.86 1.43
C ILE A 243 -17.00 -10.71 2.68
N GLY A 244 -16.19 -10.50 3.72
CA GLY A 244 -16.28 -11.25 4.97
C GLY A 244 -17.68 -11.18 5.56
N ARG A 245 -18.24 -9.97 5.66
CA ARG A 245 -19.56 -9.73 6.25
C ARG A 245 -20.72 -10.20 5.39
N MET A 246 -20.62 -10.09 4.06
CA MET A 246 -21.74 -10.38 3.15
C MET A 246 -21.78 -11.83 2.67
N ILE A 247 -20.62 -12.49 2.63
CA ILE A 247 -20.48 -13.85 2.06
C ILE A 247 -19.82 -14.79 3.07
N GLY A 248 -18.66 -14.40 3.64
CA GLY A 248 -17.92 -15.21 4.62
C GLY A 248 -16.42 -15.05 4.56
N ASN A 249 -15.74 -15.53 5.60
CA ASN A 249 -14.30 -15.36 5.78
C ASN A 249 -13.48 -16.12 4.74
N ALA A 250 -13.93 -17.30 4.31
CA ALA A 250 -13.24 -18.09 3.27
C ALA A 250 -13.13 -17.29 1.96
N GLN A 251 -14.21 -16.63 1.54
CA GLN A 251 -14.22 -15.80 0.34
C GLN A 251 -13.36 -14.54 0.50
N ALA A 252 -13.34 -13.97 1.71
CA ALA A 252 -12.40 -12.89 2.03
C ALA A 252 -10.94 -13.34 1.96
N ALA A 253 -10.63 -14.61 2.29
CA ALA A 253 -9.31 -15.20 2.09
C ALA A 253 -8.95 -15.30 0.61
N TYR A 254 -9.84 -15.82 -0.24
CA TYR A 254 -9.62 -15.90 -1.69
C TYR A 254 -9.31 -14.53 -2.29
N TYR A 255 -10.12 -13.54 -1.96
CA TYR A 255 -9.90 -12.16 -2.39
C TYR A 255 -8.56 -11.61 -1.88
N SER A 256 -8.25 -11.82 -0.60
CA SER A 256 -7.03 -11.30 0.04
C SER A 256 -5.75 -11.88 -0.57
N VAL A 257 -5.75 -13.17 -0.91
CA VAL A 257 -4.63 -13.83 -1.58
C VAL A 257 -4.43 -13.26 -2.98
N ALA A 258 -5.50 -13.19 -3.79
CA ALA A 258 -5.45 -12.62 -5.13
C ALA A 258 -5.00 -11.16 -5.13
N TYR A 259 -5.51 -10.37 -4.17
CA TYR A 259 -5.10 -8.98 -3.98
C TYR A 259 -3.62 -8.87 -3.62
N THR A 260 -3.12 -9.71 -2.71
CA THR A 260 -1.72 -9.71 -2.31
C THR A 260 -0.80 -9.97 -3.49
N ILE A 261 -1.12 -10.98 -4.30
CA ILE A 261 -0.37 -11.31 -5.53
C ILE A 261 -0.37 -10.13 -6.50
N SER A 262 -1.53 -9.57 -6.81
CA SER A 262 -1.67 -8.45 -7.75
C SER A 262 -0.98 -7.18 -7.24
N SER A 263 -1.02 -6.93 -5.94
CA SER A 263 -0.42 -5.76 -5.30
C SER A 263 1.11 -5.74 -5.33
N MET A 264 1.77 -6.87 -5.68
CA MET A 264 3.22 -6.88 -5.91
C MET A 264 3.65 -5.88 -6.98
N MET A 265 2.82 -5.69 -7.99
CA MET A 265 3.08 -4.72 -9.04
C MET A 265 3.14 -3.28 -8.51
N MET A 266 2.42 -2.98 -7.39
CA MET A 266 2.49 -1.68 -6.72
C MET A 266 3.89 -1.33 -6.21
N LEU A 267 4.74 -2.35 -5.93
CA LEU A 267 6.15 -2.13 -5.57
C LEU A 267 6.94 -1.53 -6.73
N VAL A 268 6.77 -2.12 -7.92
CA VAL A 268 7.43 -1.64 -9.14
C VAL A 268 6.94 -0.24 -9.47
N MET A 269 5.63 -0.03 -9.42
CA MET A 269 5.01 1.27 -9.66
C MET A 269 5.52 2.34 -8.67
N THR A 270 5.59 2.01 -7.38
CA THR A 270 6.11 2.95 -6.36
C THR A 270 7.57 3.31 -6.63
N ALA A 271 8.41 2.35 -6.99
CA ALA A 271 9.81 2.61 -7.35
C ALA A 271 9.94 3.52 -8.58
N ILE A 272 9.09 3.31 -9.58
CA ILE A 272 9.01 4.16 -10.78
C ILE A 272 8.59 5.58 -10.38
N ASN A 273 7.51 5.75 -9.63
CA ASN A 273 6.98 7.06 -9.24
C ASN A 273 7.97 7.86 -8.38
N ASN A 274 8.71 7.21 -7.49
CA ASN A 274 9.74 7.86 -6.67
C ASN A 274 10.86 8.51 -7.52
N SER A 275 11.12 7.99 -8.71
CA SER A 275 12.11 8.54 -9.65
C SER A 275 11.48 9.48 -10.67
N LEU A 276 10.27 9.16 -11.13
CA LEU A 276 9.58 9.88 -12.19
C LEU A 276 9.05 11.24 -11.73
N THR A 277 8.45 11.31 -10.54
CA THR A 277 7.86 12.56 -10.01
C THR A 277 8.88 13.70 -9.92
N PRO A 278 10.08 13.54 -9.29
CA PRO A 278 11.08 14.59 -9.27
C PRO A 278 11.61 14.95 -10.67
N TYR A 279 11.70 13.97 -11.58
CA TYR A 279 12.11 14.21 -12.95
C TYR A 279 11.10 15.10 -13.69
N ILE A 280 9.79 14.81 -13.56
CA ILE A 280 8.72 15.61 -14.16
C ILE A 280 8.77 17.04 -13.62
N TYR A 281 8.89 17.22 -12.30
CA TYR A 281 8.94 18.55 -11.67
C TYR A 281 10.11 19.39 -12.19
N LYS A 282 11.31 18.80 -12.24
CA LYS A 282 12.51 19.48 -12.77
C LYS A 282 12.37 19.82 -14.26
N SER A 283 11.75 18.93 -15.02
CA SER A 283 11.57 19.13 -16.48
C SER A 283 10.57 20.23 -16.78
N ILE A 284 9.47 20.31 -16.03
CA ILE A 284 8.49 21.41 -16.17
C ILE A 284 9.14 22.73 -15.75
N ALA A 285 9.80 22.78 -14.60
CA ALA A 285 10.49 23.99 -14.12
C ALA A 285 11.58 24.49 -15.08
N ALA A 286 12.17 23.61 -15.89
CA ALA A 286 13.17 23.93 -16.89
C ALA A 286 12.59 24.16 -18.30
N ASN A 287 11.27 24.12 -18.49
CA ASN A 287 10.57 24.18 -19.78
C ASN A 287 11.06 23.12 -20.79
N LYS A 288 11.43 21.89 -20.31
CA LYS A 288 11.95 20.79 -21.13
C LYS A 288 11.04 19.57 -21.07
N THR A 289 9.78 19.74 -21.48
CA THR A 289 8.73 18.72 -21.36
C THR A 289 8.76 17.63 -22.43
N SER A 290 9.46 17.85 -23.56
CA SER A 290 9.48 16.92 -24.71
C SER A 290 9.90 15.50 -24.39
N ASN A 291 10.85 15.31 -23.46
CA ASN A 291 11.32 13.99 -23.04
C ASN A 291 10.36 13.28 -22.08
N ILE A 292 9.50 14.01 -21.35
CA ILE A 292 8.53 13.43 -20.41
C ILE A 292 7.59 12.48 -21.16
N LYS A 293 7.08 12.93 -22.31
CA LYS A 293 6.19 12.15 -23.16
C LYS A 293 6.79 10.79 -23.53
N LYS A 294 8.04 10.77 -23.99
CA LYS A 294 8.73 9.53 -24.39
C LYS A 294 8.93 8.57 -23.20
N ILE A 295 9.32 9.11 -22.04
CA ILE A 295 9.55 8.32 -20.84
C ILE A 295 8.22 7.77 -20.30
N ALA A 296 7.19 8.62 -20.18
CA ALA A 296 5.88 8.21 -19.71
C ALA A 296 5.27 7.10 -20.60
N ASN A 297 5.36 7.25 -21.93
CA ASN A 297 4.89 6.23 -22.88
C ASN A 297 5.57 4.87 -22.65
N GLY A 298 6.90 4.87 -22.50
CA GLY A 298 7.63 3.63 -22.24
C GLY A 298 7.27 2.99 -20.90
N LEU A 299 7.01 3.78 -19.86
CA LEU A 299 6.61 3.28 -18.55
C LEU A 299 5.17 2.75 -18.55
N VAL A 300 4.24 3.40 -19.25
CA VAL A 300 2.86 2.89 -19.44
C VAL A 300 2.90 1.52 -20.12
N VAL A 301 3.69 1.37 -21.20
CA VAL A 301 3.85 0.09 -21.90
C VAL A 301 4.50 -0.96 -20.97
N LEU A 302 5.51 -0.59 -20.18
CA LEU A 302 6.14 -1.50 -19.23
C LEU A 302 5.14 -2.01 -18.18
N ILE A 303 4.37 -1.13 -17.56
CA ILE A 303 3.34 -1.51 -16.58
C ILE A 303 2.27 -2.37 -17.24
N ALA A 304 1.83 -2.03 -18.46
CA ALA A 304 0.89 -2.83 -19.24
C ALA A 304 1.41 -4.27 -19.48
N CYS A 305 2.67 -4.42 -19.89
CA CYS A 305 3.30 -5.73 -20.06
C CYS A 305 3.34 -6.53 -18.75
N LEU A 306 3.67 -5.88 -17.63
CA LEU A 306 3.63 -6.52 -16.32
C LEU A 306 2.22 -6.97 -15.93
N CYS A 307 1.20 -6.14 -16.18
CA CYS A 307 -0.21 -6.51 -15.96
C CYS A 307 -0.58 -7.77 -16.77
N ILE A 308 -0.26 -7.79 -18.05
CA ILE A 308 -0.57 -8.94 -18.92
C ILE A 308 0.16 -10.19 -18.43
N CYS A 309 1.44 -10.10 -18.03
CA CYS A 309 2.17 -11.21 -17.45
C CYS A 309 1.49 -11.76 -16.20
N VAL A 310 1.13 -10.91 -15.23
CA VAL A 310 0.47 -11.33 -13.98
C VAL A 310 -0.88 -11.97 -14.26
N MET A 311 -1.67 -11.40 -15.19
CA MET A 311 -2.97 -11.96 -15.58
C MET A 311 -2.81 -13.32 -16.29
N ALA A 312 -1.84 -13.45 -17.18
CA ALA A 312 -1.63 -14.69 -17.96
C ALA A 312 -1.08 -15.83 -17.09
N PHE A 313 -0.27 -15.51 -16.08
CA PHE A 313 0.25 -16.49 -15.11
C PHE A 313 -0.62 -16.66 -13.86
N ALA A 314 -1.80 -16.07 -13.79
CA ALA A 314 -2.63 -16.10 -12.59
C ALA A 314 -2.90 -17.53 -12.05
N PRO A 315 -3.23 -18.55 -12.88
CA PRO A 315 -3.42 -19.91 -12.38
C PRO A 315 -2.16 -20.49 -11.72
N GLU A 316 -1.00 -20.35 -12.38
CA GLU A 316 0.27 -20.87 -11.88
C GLU A 316 0.71 -20.14 -10.60
N VAL A 317 0.53 -18.84 -10.56
CA VAL A 317 0.89 -18.03 -9.41
C VAL A 317 0.02 -18.37 -8.20
N ILE A 318 -1.31 -18.53 -8.36
CA ILE A 318 -2.20 -18.97 -7.27
C ILE A 318 -1.78 -20.35 -6.77
N TYR A 319 -1.53 -21.30 -7.68
CA TYR A 319 -1.12 -22.65 -7.29
C TYR A 319 0.17 -22.65 -6.47
N ILE A 320 1.17 -21.87 -6.89
CA ILE A 320 2.45 -21.76 -6.17
C ILE A 320 2.28 -21.04 -4.84
N PHE A 321 1.50 -19.92 -4.79
CA PHE A 321 1.37 -19.07 -3.61
C PHE A 321 0.35 -19.55 -2.58
N ALA A 322 -0.69 -20.26 -3.00
CA ALA A 322 -1.78 -20.59 -2.11
C ALA A 322 -2.24 -22.06 -2.16
N GLY A 323 -1.84 -22.80 -3.22
CA GLY A 323 -2.25 -24.19 -3.42
C GLY A 323 -3.63 -24.33 -4.07
N GLU A 324 -4.04 -25.59 -4.30
CA GLU A 324 -5.27 -25.93 -5.05
C GLU A 324 -6.54 -25.34 -4.46
N LYS A 325 -6.65 -25.28 -3.13
CA LYS A 325 -7.82 -24.78 -2.44
C LYS A 325 -8.17 -23.31 -2.71
N TYR A 326 -7.22 -22.55 -3.28
CA TYR A 326 -7.43 -21.15 -3.67
C TYR A 326 -7.61 -20.97 -5.19
N THR A 327 -7.80 -22.05 -5.94
CA THR A 327 -7.86 -21.99 -7.42
C THR A 327 -8.94 -21.02 -7.91
N ASP A 328 -10.08 -20.91 -7.25
CA ASP A 328 -11.15 -19.99 -7.63
C ASP A 328 -10.75 -18.51 -7.53
N ALA A 329 -9.72 -18.18 -6.75
CA ALA A 329 -9.21 -16.83 -6.65
C ALA A 329 -8.52 -16.31 -7.93
N ILE A 330 -8.25 -17.18 -8.92
CA ILE A 330 -7.63 -16.80 -10.23
C ILE A 330 -8.42 -15.72 -10.95
N TYR A 331 -9.75 -15.73 -10.83
CA TYR A 331 -10.64 -14.76 -11.49
C TYR A 331 -10.65 -13.37 -10.86
N VAL A 332 -10.08 -13.22 -9.65
CA VAL A 332 -9.92 -11.93 -8.97
C VAL A 332 -8.61 -11.24 -9.37
N ILE A 333 -7.58 -12.00 -9.78
CA ILE A 333 -6.27 -11.44 -10.15
C ILE A 333 -6.36 -10.48 -11.34
N PRO A 334 -7.05 -10.79 -12.44
CA PRO A 334 -7.05 -9.93 -13.62
C PRO A 334 -7.55 -8.51 -13.38
N PRO A 335 -8.74 -8.29 -12.79
CA PRO A 335 -9.22 -6.94 -12.58
C PRO A 335 -8.33 -6.14 -11.60
N ILE A 336 -7.77 -6.78 -10.57
CA ILE A 336 -6.89 -6.09 -9.62
C ILE A 336 -5.52 -5.80 -10.24
N ALA A 337 -4.95 -6.72 -11.02
CA ALA A 337 -3.71 -6.47 -11.75
C ALA A 337 -3.88 -5.32 -12.76
N LEU A 338 -4.98 -5.31 -13.51
CA LEU A 338 -5.27 -4.22 -14.45
C LEU A 338 -5.53 -2.89 -13.72
N SER A 339 -6.10 -2.91 -12.51
CA SER A 339 -6.27 -1.70 -11.70
C SER A 339 -4.93 -0.99 -11.45
N VAL A 340 -3.80 -1.73 -11.36
CA VAL A 340 -2.47 -1.12 -11.17
C VAL A 340 -2.07 -0.25 -12.36
N LEU A 341 -2.45 -0.60 -13.59
CA LEU A 341 -2.23 0.25 -14.75
C LEU A 341 -2.97 1.59 -14.59
N PHE A 342 -4.26 1.56 -14.24
CA PHE A 342 -5.06 2.78 -14.02
C PHE A 342 -4.58 3.58 -12.81
N ILE A 343 -4.08 2.93 -11.75
CA ILE A 343 -3.39 3.59 -10.63
C ILE A 343 -2.15 4.34 -11.13
N PHE A 344 -1.38 3.75 -12.03
CA PHE A 344 -0.22 4.42 -12.63
C PHE A 344 -0.64 5.61 -13.48
N GLU A 345 -1.67 5.48 -14.30
CA GLU A 345 -2.19 6.55 -15.14
C GLU A 345 -2.68 7.75 -14.31
N TYR A 346 -3.52 7.49 -13.29
CA TYR A 346 -3.96 8.59 -12.43
C TYR A 346 -2.78 9.24 -11.69
N SER A 347 -1.73 8.47 -11.35
CA SER A 347 -0.53 9.03 -10.71
C SER A 347 0.26 9.95 -11.64
N LEU A 348 0.30 9.67 -12.94
CA LEU A 348 0.87 10.58 -13.94
C LEU A 348 0.11 11.91 -13.98
N PHE A 349 -1.22 11.86 -14.09
CA PHE A 349 -2.05 13.05 -14.15
C PHE A 349 -2.00 13.85 -12.85
N SER A 350 -2.17 13.20 -11.70
CA SER A 350 -2.12 13.85 -10.39
C SER A 350 -0.75 14.45 -10.06
N THR A 351 0.35 13.94 -10.64
CA THR A 351 1.68 14.54 -10.50
C THR A 351 1.69 15.98 -11.02
N ILE A 352 0.99 16.27 -12.10
CA ILE A 352 0.86 17.63 -12.64
C ILE A 352 -0.05 18.49 -11.75
N GLU A 353 -1.14 17.91 -11.24
CA GLU A 353 -2.03 18.59 -10.29
C GLU A 353 -1.30 18.98 -9.01
N TYR A 354 -0.42 18.09 -8.47
CA TYR A 354 0.44 18.38 -7.32
C TYR A 354 1.45 19.48 -7.62
N TYR A 355 2.06 19.46 -8.81
CA TYR A 355 3.03 20.50 -9.22
C TYR A 355 2.40 21.89 -9.21
N TYR A 356 1.13 22.01 -9.68
CA TYR A 356 0.39 23.25 -9.69
C TYR A 356 -0.51 23.47 -8.45
N GLU A 357 -0.25 22.72 -7.36
CA GLU A 357 -0.89 22.85 -6.03
C GLU A 357 -2.43 22.68 -6.02
N LYS A 358 -2.99 21.91 -6.96
CA LYS A 358 -4.43 21.63 -7.05
C LYS A 358 -4.88 20.49 -6.13
N THR A 359 -4.34 20.42 -4.91
CA THR A 359 -4.51 19.29 -3.95
C THR A 359 -5.96 19.02 -3.54
N LYS A 360 -6.82 20.04 -3.53
CA LYS A 360 -8.27 19.88 -3.25
C LYS A 360 -8.96 18.96 -4.26
N TRP A 361 -8.61 19.05 -5.55
CA TRP A 361 -9.19 18.22 -6.60
C TRP A 361 -8.83 16.75 -6.40
N ILE A 362 -7.57 16.48 -6.01
CA ILE A 362 -7.07 15.13 -5.75
C ILE A 362 -7.84 14.48 -4.61
N SER A 363 -7.98 15.19 -3.48
CA SER A 363 -8.72 14.69 -2.32
C SER A 363 -10.19 14.46 -2.63
N THR A 364 -10.82 15.37 -3.36
CA THR A 364 -12.26 15.24 -3.75
C THR A 364 -12.47 14.04 -4.66
N ALA A 365 -11.62 13.84 -5.68
CA ALA A 365 -11.72 12.69 -6.58
C ALA A 365 -11.57 11.36 -5.82
N THR A 366 -10.61 11.28 -4.92
CA THR A 366 -10.36 10.07 -4.11
C THR A 366 -11.53 9.78 -3.16
N CYS A 367 -12.13 10.81 -2.54
CA CYS A 367 -13.32 10.63 -1.68
C CYS A 367 -14.53 10.13 -2.48
N ILE A 368 -14.81 10.72 -3.64
CA ILE A 368 -15.90 10.29 -4.51
C ILE A 368 -15.66 8.83 -4.96
N CYS A 369 -14.44 8.50 -5.33
CA CYS A 369 -14.06 7.15 -5.75
C CYS A 369 -14.26 6.12 -4.64
N ALA A 370 -13.92 6.47 -3.39
CA ALA A 370 -14.13 5.59 -2.23
C ALA A 370 -15.62 5.33 -1.97
N VAL A 371 -16.46 6.36 -2.03
CA VAL A 371 -17.92 6.20 -1.91
C VAL A 371 -18.47 5.33 -3.05
N LEU A 372 -18.02 5.58 -4.28
CA LEU A 372 -18.40 4.77 -5.44
C LEU A 372 -18.03 3.31 -5.24
N ASN A 373 -16.81 3.01 -4.74
CA ASN A 373 -16.37 1.65 -4.45
C ASN A 373 -17.27 0.96 -3.42
N LEU A 374 -17.62 1.62 -2.32
CA LEU A 374 -18.54 1.07 -1.31
C LEU A 374 -19.92 0.76 -1.89
N VAL A 375 -20.47 1.67 -2.69
CA VAL A 375 -21.79 1.48 -3.32
C VAL A 375 -21.77 0.33 -4.32
N LEU A 376 -20.77 0.29 -5.21
CA LEU A 376 -20.65 -0.77 -6.20
C LEU A 376 -20.41 -2.12 -5.52
N ASN A 377 -19.56 -2.19 -4.51
CA ASN A 377 -19.34 -3.42 -3.74
C ASN A 377 -20.61 -3.89 -3.05
N PHE A 378 -21.35 -2.99 -2.41
CA PHE A 378 -22.60 -3.35 -1.72
C PHE A 378 -23.63 -3.98 -2.65
N VAL A 379 -23.73 -3.48 -3.89
CA VAL A 379 -24.64 -4.01 -4.89
C VAL A 379 -24.10 -5.30 -5.51
N PHE A 380 -22.89 -5.24 -6.07
CA PHE A 380 -22.38 -6.31 -6.95
C PHE A 380 -21.82 -7.52 -6.20
N ILE A 381 -21.31 -7.36 -4.96
CA ILE A 381 -20.92 -8.52 -4.13
C ILE A 381 -22.14 -9.39 -3.81
N ARG A 382 -23.31 -8.79 -3.56
CA ARG A 382 -24.56 -9.54 -3.33
C ARG A 382 -25.02 -10.32 -4.55
N MET A 383 -24.81 -9.75 -5.75
CA MET A 383 -25.30 -10.32 -7.00
C MET A 383 -24.35 -11.39 -7.58
N TYR A 384 -23.05 -11.16 -7.50
CA TYR A 384 -22.03 -11.95 -8.21
C TYR A 384 -20.97 -12.55 -7.30
N GLY A 385 -21.12 -12.42 -5.97
CA GLY A 385 -20.14 -12.94 -5.03
C GLY A 385 -18.86 -12.12 -4.95
N TYR A 386 -17.84 -12.68 -4.32
CA TYR A 386 -16.57 -12.00 -4.01
C TYR A 386 -15.76 -11.59 -5.24
N TYR A 387 -15.98 -12.25 -6.39
CA TYR A 387 -15.35 -11.86 -7.67
C TYR A 387 -15.65 -10.42 -8.06
N ALA A 388 -16.88 -9.99 -7.78
CA ALA A 388 -17.34 -8.65 -8.12
C ALA A 388 -16.46 -7.56 -7.51
N ALA A 389 -15.92 -7.75 -6.31
CA ALA A 389 -15.09 -6.76 -5.63
C ALA A 389 -13.82 -6.39 -6.42
N GLY A 390 -13.22 -7.34 -7.13
CA GLY A 390 -12.10 -7.05 -8.03
C GLY A 390 -12.50 -6.17 -9.21
N TYR A 391 -13.65 -6.45 -9.82
CA TYR A 391 -14.16 -5.69 -10.98
C TYR A 391 -14.67 -4.31 -10.58
N THR A 392 -15.34 -4.17 -9.43
CA THR A 392 -15.78 -2.87 -8.91
C THR A 392 -14.58 -1.99 -8.56
N THR A 393 -13.52 -2.56 -8.01
CA THR A 393 -12.25 -1.87 -7.76
C THR A 393 -11.60 -1.40 -9.06
N LEU A 394 -11.60 -2.24 -10.11
CA LEU A 394 -11.13 -1.84 -11.43
C LEU A 394 -11.94 -0.65 -11.99
N VAL A 395 -13.27 -0.72 -11.94
CA VAL A 395 -14.16 0.37 -12.40
C VAL A 395 -13.86 1.66 -11.64
N CYS A 396 -13.62 1.59 -10.33
CA CYS A 396 -13.27 2.74 -9.51
C CYS A 396 -11.93 3.37 -9.93
N TYR A 397 -10.90 2.57 -10.22
CA TYR A 397 -9.62 3.11 -10.67
C TYR A 397 -9.65 3.62 -12.12
N VAL A 398 -10.46 3.02 -12.99
CA VAL A 398 -10.76 3.58 -14.34
C VAL A 398 -11.41 4.95 -14.19
N PHE A 399 -12.44 5.05 -13.35
CA PHE A 399 -13.10 6.32 -13.04
C PHE A 399 -12.12 7.35 -12.48
N LEU A 400 -11.28 6.96 -11.52
CA LEU A 400 -10.29 7.84 -10.91
C LEU A 400 -9.27 8.36 -11.95
N ALA A 401 -8.74 7.48 -12.80
CA ALA A 401 -7.83 7.85 -13.88
C ALA A 401 -8.48 8.83 -14.85
N TYR A 402 -9.75 8.60 -15.22
CA TYR A 402 -10.51 9.49 -16.08
C TYR A 402 -10.75 10.88 -15.46
N VAL A 403 -11.14 10.94 -14.19
CA VAL A 403 -11.35 12.22 -13.48
C VAL A 403 -10.03 13.01 -13.39
N HIS A 404 -8.92 12.34 -13.05
CA HIS A 404 -7.62 13.00 -13.02
C HIS A 404 -7.14 13.44 -14.42
N TYR A 405 -7.48 12.69 -15.47
CA TYR A 405 -7.27 13.17 -16.85
C TYR A 405 -8.01 14.47 -17.13
N LEU A 406 -9.29 14.59 -16.71
CA LEU A 406 -10.05 15.84 -16.89
C LEU A 406 -9.43 17.00 -16.09
N PHE A 407 -8.97 16.74 -14.87
CA PHE A 407 -8.28 17.74 -14.06
C PHE A 407 -6.95 18.15 -14.68
N TYR A 408 -6.14 17.18 -15.11
CA TYR A 408 -4.90 17.42 -15.86
C TYR A 408 -5.14 18.33 -17.07
N LYS A 409 -6.15 18.04 -17.91
CA LYS A 409 -6.52 18.87 -19.07
C LYS A 409 -6.90 20.29 -18.66
N LYS A 410 -7.64 20.44 -17.56
CA LYS A 410 -8.03 21.73 -17.01
C LYS A 410 -6.83 22.52 -16.51
N VAL A 411 -5.91 21.88 -15.77
CA VAL A 411 -4.67 22.50 -15.29
C VAL A 411 -3.82 23.02 -16.45
N LEU A 412 -3.59 22.20 -17.48
CA LEU A 412 -2.82 22.64 -18.65
C LEU A 412 -3.45 23.85 -19.35
N LYS A 413 -4.79 23.86 -19.47
CA LYS A 413 -5.49 24.99 -20.04
C LYS A 413 -5.33 26.27 -19.19
N GLU A 414 -5.42 26.16 -17.85
CA GLU A 414 -5.23 27.28 -16.92
C GLU A 414 -3.81 27.84 -16.98
N GLN A 415 -2.80 26.97 -17.24
CA GLN A 415 -1.39 27.35 -17.30
C GLN A 415 -0.89 27.67 -18.72
N SER A 416 -1.77 27.58 -19.74
CA SER A 416 -1.40 27.73 -21.16
C SER A 416 -0.24 26.82 -21.59
N GLU A 417 -0.19 25.59 -21.03
CA GLU A 417 0.82 24.59 -21.31
C GLU A 417 0.36 23.59 -22.36
N ASP A 418 1.30 23.11 -23.17
CA ASP A 418 1.06 22.03 -24.13
C ASP A 418 0.89 20.66 -23.44
N ALA A 419 0.36 19.70 -24.18
CA ALA A 419 0.16 18.33 -23.69
C ALA A 419 1.49 17.65 -23.33
N ILE A 420 1.71 17.40 -22.03
CA ILE A 420 2.90 16.79 -21.47
C ILE A 420 2.94 15.29 -21.76
N TYR A 421 1.77 14.62 -21.81
CA TYR A 421 1.62 13.18 -22.04
C TYR A 421 0.99 12.87 -23.40
N ASP A 422 1.23 11.66 -23.90
CA ASP A 422 0.59 11.12 -25.09
C ASP A 422 -0.72 10.41 -24.73
N ILE A 423 -1.78 11.18 -24.61
CA ILE A 423 -3.09 10.69 -24.20
C ILE A 423 -3.62 9.60 -25.14
N LYS A 424 -3.36 9.71 -26.46
CA LYS A 424 -3.83 8.72 -27.44
C LYS A 424 -3.18 7.36 -27.18
N LEU A 425 -1.88 7.33 -26.91
CA LEU A 425 -1.16 6.10 -26.59
C LEU A 425 -1.62 5.52 -25.26
N ILE A 426 -1.77 6.34 -24.21
CA ILE A 426 -2.23 5.89 -22.90
C ILE A 426 -3.59 5.20 -23.04
N PHE A 427 -4.59 5.84 -23.63
CA PHE A 427 -5.92 5.24 -23.82
C PHE A 427 -5.89 4.01 -24.73
N ALA A 428 -5.10 4.01 -25.81
CA ALA A 428 -4.99 2.84 -26.69
C ALA A 428 -4.40 1.62 -25.96
N VAL A 429 -3.37 1.83 -25.14
CA VAL A 429 -2.76 0.76 -24.32
C VAL A 429 -3.77 0.26 -23.29
N SER A 430 -4.48 1.15 -22.60
CA SER A 430 -5.47 0.79 -21.56
C SER A 430 -6.61 -0.04 -22.14
N ILE A 431 -7.16 0.36 -23.27
CA ILE A 431 -8.21 -0.38 -23.98
C ILE A 431 -7.69 -1.74 -24.43
N MET A 432 -6.48 -1.79 -25.00
CA MET A 432 -5.86 -3.06 -25.45
C MET A 432 -5.70 -4.02 -24.29
N VAL A 433 -5.17 -3.57 -23.12
CA VAL A 433 -4.98 -4.45 -21.96
C VAL A 433 -6.31 -4.89 -21.36
N LEU A 434 -7.33 -4.03 -21.37
CA LEU A 434 -8.69 -4.38 -20.93
C LEU A 434 -9.30 -5.48 -21.80
N ILE A 435 -9.17 -5.38 -23.13
CA ILE A 435 -9.64 -6.43 -24.05
C ILE A 435 -8.85 -7.74 -23.81
N LEU A 436 -7.52 -7.64 -23.64
CA LEU A 436 -6.68 -8.82 -23.35
C LEU A 436 -7.05 -9.45 -22.00
N MET A 437 -7.40 -8.67 -20.98
CA MET A 437 -7.91 -9.18 -19.71
C MET A 437 -9.14 -10.07 -19.93
N LEU A 438 -10.14 -9.57 -20.67
CA LEU A 438 -11.36 -10.34 -20.96
C LEU A 438 -11.05 -11.63 -21.70
N ILE A 439 -10.17 -11.57 -22.69
CA ILE A 439 -9.73 -12.75 -23.46
C ILE A 439 -9.01 -13.76 -22.55
N LEU A 440 -8.07 -13.30 -21.70
CA LEU A 440 -7.31 -14.18 -20.80
C LEU A 440 -8.20 -14.88 -19.78
N VAL A 441 -9.20 -14.18 -19.22
CA VAL A 441 -10.17 -14.78 -18.28
C VAL A 441 -10.94 -15.94 -18.94
N LEU A 442 -11.36 -15.79 -20.20
CA LEU A 442 -12.03 -16.84 -20.95
C LEU A 442 -11.11 -18.02 -21.30
N LEU A 443 -9.82 -17.79 -21.38
CA LEU A 443 -8.81 -18.77 -21.81
C LEU A 443 -8.06 -19.42 -20.65
N TYR A 444 -8.46 -19.24 -19.39
CA TYR A 444 -7.73 -19.82 -18.25
C TYR A 444 -7.63 -21.34 -18.29
N ASN A 445 -8.61 -22.02 -18.85
CA ASN A 445 -8.59 -23.46 -19.02
C ASN A 445 -7.63 -23.95 -20.14
N ASN A 446 -7.11 -23.02 -20.98
CA ASN A 446 -6.22 -23.38 -22.08
C ASN A 446 -4.81 -22.79 -21.88
N MET A 447 -3.93 -23.59 -21.26
CA MET A 447 -2.57 -23.15 -20.94
C MET A 447 -1.73 -22.84 -22.19
N TYR A 448 -1.95 -23.55 -23.33
CA TYR A 448 -1.17 -23.35 -24.55
C TYR A 448 -1.38 -21.96 -25.14
N ILE A 449 -2.62 -21.49 -25.18
CA ILE A 449 -2.93 -20.16 -25.71
C ILE A 449 -2.36 -19.07 -24.76
N ARG A 450 -2.48 -19.25 -23.45
CA ARG A 450 -1.91 -18.31 -22.47
C ARG A 450 -0.38 -18.18 -22.63
N TYR A 451 0.31 -19.31 -22.75
CA TYR A 451 1.76 -19.31 -22.94
C TYR A 451 2.18 -18.76 -24.29
N SER A 452 1.37 -18.94 -25.34
CA SER A 452 1.61 -18.30 -26.63
C SER A 452 1.55 -16.78 -26.53
N ILE A 453 0.58 -16.23 -25.78
CA ILE A 453 0.49 -14.79 -25.52
C ILE A 453 1.74 -14.29 -24.79
N ILE A 454 2.20 -15.03 -23.77
CA ILE A 454 3.42 -14.68 -23.00
C ILE A 454 4.65 -14.71 -23.91
N LEU A 455 4.76 -15.72 -24.79
CA LEU A 455 5.87 -15.83 -25.76
C LEU A 455 5.90 -14.63 -26.70
N VAL A 456 4.75 -14.24 -27.26
CA VAL A 456 4.63 -13.06 -28.12
C VAL A 456 5.04 -11.80 -27.38
N LEU A 457 4.62 -11.63 -26.12
CA LEU A 457 5.07 -10.51 -25.28
C LEU A 457 6.57 -10.54 -25.05
N ALA A 458 7.15 -11.69 -24.70
CA ALA A 458 8.59 -11.82 -24.48
C ALA A 458 9.40 -11.46 -25.74
N VAL A 459 8.98 -11.95 -26.90
CA VAL A 459 9.59 -11.61 -28.21
C VAL A 459 9.49 -10.10 -28.47
N THR A 460 8.33 -9.50 -28.18
CA THR A 460 8.13 -8.06 -28.35
C THR A 460 9.06 -7.25 -27.44
N VAL A 461 9.17 -7.61 -26.16
CA VAL A 461 10.09 -6.97 -25.20
C VAL A 461 11.55 -7.11 -25.65
N VAL A 462 11.96 -8.29 -26.13
CA VAL A 462 13.31 -8.52 -26.65
C VAL A 462 13.57 -7.69 -27.91
N LYS A 463 12.61 -7.60 -28.83
CA LYS A 463 12.71 -6.78 -30.05
C LYS A 463 12.92 -5.30 -29.71
N TYR A 464 12.23 -4.80 -28.68
CA TYR A 464 12.31 -3.41 -28.23
C TYR A 464 13.26 -3.18 -27.06
N LYS A 465 14.17 -4.14 -26.73
CA LYS A 465 15.11 -4.05 -25.59
C LYS A 465 15.99 -2.78 -25.59
N ASN A 466 16.34 -2.27 -26.77
CA ASN A 466 17.17 -1.06 -26.87
C ASN A 466 16.38 0.18 -26.44
N MET A 467 15.10 0.27 -26.81
CA MET A 467 14.21 1.33 -26.35
C MET A 467 14.03 1.30 -24.82
N ILE A 468 13.93 0.10 -24.23
CA ILE A 468 13.85 -0.09 -22.77
C ILE A 468 15.17 0.30 -22.10
N LYS A 469 16.31 -0.08 -22.70
CA LYS A 469 17.64 0.36 -22.22
C LYS A 469 17.78 1.88 -22.26
N ASP A 470 17.37 2.52 -23.35
CA ASP A 470 17.43 3.99 -23.48
C ASP A 470 16.56 4.69 -22.43
N LEU A 471 15.41 4.12 -22.10
CA LEU A 471 14.55 4.58 -21.01
C LEU A 471 15.28 4.47 -19.65
N LEU A 472 15.92 3.34 -19.36
CA LEU A 472 16.68 3.13 -18.13
C LEU A 472 17.93 4.03 -18.08
N PHE A 473 18.60 4.27 -19.21
CA PHE A 473 19.73 5.19 -19.31
C PHE A 473 19.33 6.66 -19.14
N ALA A 474 18.15 7.07 -19.61
CA ALA A 474 17.63 8.41 -19.40
C ALA A 474 17.45 8.75 -17.91
N PHE A 475 17.13 7.75 -17.08
CA PHE A 475 17.11 7.89 -15.61
C PHE A 475 18.50 7.94 -14.98
N LYS A 476 19.52 7.31 -15.59
CA LYS A 476 20.85 7.13 -14.99
C LYS A 476 21.78 8.33 -15.20
N ASN A 477 21.64 9.06 -16.29
CA ASN A 477 22.57 10.11 -16.70
C ASN A 477 22.13 11.54 -16.34
N LYS A 478 21.07 11.72 -15.58
CA LYS A 478 20.54 13.03 -15.17
C LYS A 478 20.20 13.14 -13.68
N GLY A 479 20.75 12.25 -12.82
CA GLY A 479 20.67 12.31 -11.37
C GLY A 479 21.83 13.11 -10.76
#